data_4e8a2034a62aab07903a11447135efba
#
_entry.id   4e8a2034a62aab07903a11447135efba
#
_cell.length_a   1.000
_cell.length_b   1.000
_cell.length_c   1.000
_cell.angle_alpha   90.00
_cell.angle_beta   90.00
_cell.angle_gamma   90.00
#
_symmetry.space_group_name_H-M   'P 1'
#
loop_
_entity.id
_entity.type
_entity.pdbx_description
1 polymer ?
#
loop_
_entity_poly.entity_id
_entity_poly.type
_entity_poly.pdbx_seq_one_letter_code
_entity_poly.pdbx_strand_id
1 'polypeptide(L)'
;MNPQSYIQTLTGAVEQLSEASSYTGLCHHHRQGQPLPSAEQLERIVNLARAILFPGYFGNSSVNAQTMTYHIGVNVEQLYHLLVNQIQAGLAFNLPEEGEDAETLCEQARLLAAQFIGRLPEMRRTLATDVEAAYNGDPAATNYGEVICCYPAIRAISNY
;
A
#
# COMPACT_ATOMS: atom_id res chain seq x y z
N MET A 1 -13.16 37.98 -15.65
CA MET A 1 -13.43 37.71 -14.22
C MET A 1 -12.45 38.53 -13.40
N ASN A 2 -12.95 39.33 -12.44
CA ASN A 2 -12.10 40.20 -11.63
C ASN A 2 -11.33 39.33 -10.62
N PRO A 3 -10.00 39.51 -10.41
CA PRO A 3 -9.19 38.74 -9.43
C PRO A 3 -9.76 38.75 -8.00
N GLN A 4 -10.41 39.85 -7.59
CA GLN A 4 -11.06 39.94 -6.29
C GLN A 4 -12.29 39.01 -6.14
N SER A 5 -13.04 38.78 -7.19
CA SER A 5 -14.21 37.87 -7.20
C SER A 5 -13.77 36.42 -7.03
N TYR A 6 -12.64 36.06 -7.62
CA TYR A 6 -12.07 34.71 -7.50
C TYR A 6 -11.63 34.41 -6.08
N ILE A 7 -10.90 35.32 -5.41
CA ILE A 7 -10.45 35.14 -4.04
C ILE A 7 -11.66 35.04 -3.08
N GLN A 8 -12.66 35.88 -3.24
CA GLN A 8 -13.88 35.80 -2.42
C GLN A 8 -14.61 34.46 -2.57
N THR A 9 -14.70 33.94 -3.79
CA THR A 9 -15.32 32.63 -4.03
C THR A 9 -14.57 31.50 -3.33
N LEU A 10 -13.24 31.51 -3.38
CA LEU A 10 -12.41 30.50 -2.72
C LEU A 10 -12.52 30.60 -1.19
N THR A 11 -12.45 31.82 -0.65
CA THR A 11 -12.59 32.05 0.81
C THR A 11 -13.96 31.59 1.31
N GLY A 12 -15.04 31.96 0.61
CA GLY A 12 -16.39 31.52 0.95
C GLY A 12 -16.58 30.00 0.87
N ALA A 13 -15.94 29.35 -0.12
CA ALA A 13 -15.97 27.89 -0.21
C ALA A 13 -15.23 27.22 0.97
N VAL A 14 -14.05 27.75 1.35
CA VAL A 14 -13.29 27.25 2.51
C VAL A 14 -14.11 27.44 3.79
N GLU A 15 -14.71 28.59 4.01
CA GLU A 15 -15.55 28.84 5.18
C GLU A 15 -16.71 27.85 5.26
N GLN A 16 -17.47 27.67 4.18
CA GLN A 16 -18.60 26.74 4.13
C GLN A 16 -18.18 25.26 4.33
N LEU A 17 -17.09 24.85 3.72
CA LEU A 17 -16.58 23.48 3.86
C LEU A 17 -15.99 23.21 5.25
N SER A 18 -15.56 24.26 5.97
CA SER A 18 -15.00 24.16 7.32
C SER A 18 -16.07 24.23 8.41
N GLU A 19 -17.33 24.54 8.08
CA GLU A 19 -18.42 24.48 9.04
C GLU A 19 -18.68 23.04 9.51
N ALA A 20 -18.75 22.81 10.84
CA ALA A 20 -18.97 21.49 11.42
C ALA A 20 -20.22 20.79 10.87
N SER A 21 -21.27 21.57 10.54
CA SER A 21 -22.51 21.05 9.93
C SER A 21 -22.30 20.46 8.55
N SER A 22 -21.32 20.94 7.78
CA SER A 22 -21.07 20.51 6.40
C SER A 22 -20.45 19.13 6.31
N TYR A 23 -19.78 18.66 7.36
CA TYR A 23 -19.09 17.36 7.39
C TYR A 23 -19.54 16.42 8.49
N THR A 24 -20.67 16.71 9.15
CA THR A 24 -21.27 15.82 10.17
C THR A 24 -21.52 14.43 9.58
N GLY A 25 -20.91 13.40 10.16
CA GLY A 25 -20.97 12.01 9.67
C GLY A 25 -20.05 11.71 8.48
N LEU A 26 -19.40 12.71 7.88
CA LEU A 26 -18.45 12.53 6.78
C LEU A 26 -16.99 12.62 7.23
N CYS A 27 -16.74 13.07 8.45
CA CYS A 27 -15.43 13.18 9.04
C CYS A 27 -15.30 12.22 10.21
N HIS A 28 -14.23 11.42 10.19
CA HIS A 28 -13.89 10.57 11.32
C HIS A 28 -13.09 11.38 12.34
N HIS A 29 -13.54 11.38 13.59
CA HIS A 29 -12.80 12.01 14.68
C HIS A 29 -11.65 11.11 15.10
N HIS A 30 -10.43 11.58 14.90
CA HIS A 30 -9.24 10.90 15.36
C HIS A 30 -9.14 10.92 16.90
N ARG A 31 -8.56 9.87 17.44
CA ARG A 31 -7.86 10.00 18.71
C ARG A 31 -6.66 10.93 18.51
N GLN A 32 -6.39 11.81 19.46
CA GLN A 32 -5.25 12.73 19.40
C GLN A 32 -3.95 11.97 19.09
N GLY A 33 -3.32 12.31 17.97
CA GLY A 33 -2.05 11.72 17.55
C GLY A 33 -2.10 10.37 16.80
N GLN A 34 -3.29 9.81 16.56
CA GLN A 34 -3.42 8.55 15.81
C GLN A 34 -3.72 8.84 14.32
N PRO A 35 -2.92 8.35 13.38
CA PRO A 35 -3.20 8.51 11.95
C PRO A 35 -4.42 7.68 11.52
N LEU A 36 -5.14 8.14 10.51
CA LEU A 36 -6.16 7.34 9.83
C LEU A 36 -5.52 6.38 8.83
N PRO A 37 -6.19 5.23 8.54
CA PRO A 37 -5.83 4.41 7.39
C PRO A 37 -5.90 5.24 6.11
N SER A 38 -4.88 5.10 5.24
CA SER A 38 -4.76 5.86 4.01
C SER A 38 -4.80 4.94 2.80
N ALA A 39 -5.77 5.16 1.89
CA ALA A 39 -5.87 4.42 0.65
C ALA A 39 -4.60 4.57 -0.22
N GLU A 40 -4.01 5.77 -0.27
CA GLU A 40 -2.77 6.04 -0.98
C GLU A 40 -1.60 5.23 -0.41
N GLN A 41 -1.48 5.13 0.92
CA GLN A 41 -0.42 4.33 1.53
C GLN A 41 -0.65 2.83 1.32
N LEU A 42 -1.89 2.35 1.28
CA LEU A 42 -2.21 0.97 0.93
C LEU A 42 -1.82 0.65 -0.52
N GLU A 43 -2.09 1.54 -1.47
CA GLU A 43 -1.62 1.39 -2.85
C GLU A 43 -0.08 1.32 -2.93
N ARG A 44 0.61 2.16 -2.16
CA ARG A 44 2.08 2.13 -2.08
C ARG A 44 2.60 0.83 -1.49
N ILE A 45 1.94 0.25 -0.48
CA ILE A 45 2.25 -1.06 0.09
C ILE A 45 2.17 -2.15 -0.99
N VAL A 46 1.05 -2.18 -1.75
CA VAL A 46 0.87 -3.15 -2.85
C VAL A 46 1.98 -3.00 -3.90
N ASN A 47 2.29 -1.78 -4.30
CA ASN A 47 3.33 -1.51 -5.30
C ASN A 47 4.73 -1.93 -4.81
N LEU A 48 5.08 -1.70 -3.55
CA LEU A 48 6.34 -2.17 -2.96
C LEU A 48 6.39 -3.70 -2.86
N ALA A 49 5.30 -4.33 -2.42
CA ALA A 49 5.22 -5.78 -2.36
C ALA A 49 5.44 -6.41 -3.75
N ARG A 50 4.82 -5.84 -4.81
CA ARG A 50 5.02 -6.29 -6.19
C ARG A 50 6.45 -6.07 -6.67
N ALA A 51 7.08 -4.95 -6.34
CA ALA A 51 8.48 -4.69 -6.68
C ALA A 51 9.45 -5.66 -5.97
N ILE A 52 9.10 -6.12 -4.76
CA ILE A 52 9.85 -7.16 -4.05
C ILE A 52 9.61 -8.51 -4.70
N LEU A 53 8.36 -8.89 -4.99
CA LEU A 53 7.99 -10.20 -5.53
C LEU A 53 8.52 -10.42 -6.95
N PHE A 54 8.47 -9.39 -7.79
CA PHE A 54 8.88 -9.40 -9.20
C PHE A 54 9.89 -8.27 -9.48
N PRO A 55 11.12 -8.36 -8.93
CA PRO A 55 12.11 -7.31 -9.07
C PRO A 55 12.52 -7.10 -10.53
N GLY A 56 12.60 -5.84 -10.95
CA GLY A 56 12.88 -5.46 -12.34
C GLY A 56 11.66 -5.39 -13.25
N TYR A 57 10.57 -6.08 -12.94
CA TYR A 57 9.29 -5.95 -13.66
C TYR A 57 8.43 -4.83 -13.09
N PHE A 58 8.49 -4.63 -11.77
CA PHE A 58 7.80 -3.54 -11.08
C PHE A 58 8.81 -2.69 -10.30
N GLY A 59 8.52 -1.40 -10.17
CA GLY A 59 9.41 -0.45 -9.50
C GLY A 59 10.61 -0.07 -10.37
N ASN A 60 11.83 -0.16 -9.81
CA ASN A 60 13.06 0.22 -10.52
C ASN A 60 13.47 -0.86 -11.53
N SER A 61 13.46 -0.52 -12.81
CA SER A 61 13.86 -1.41 -13.92
C SER A 61 15.37 -1.59 -14.09
N SER A 62 16.21 -0.81 -13.40
CA SER A 62 17.68 -0.90 -13.51
C SER A 62 18.30 -1.92 -12.54
N VAL A 63 17.50 -2.76 -11.90
CA VAL A 63 17.97 -3.80 -10.99
C VAL A 63 18.71 -4.89 -11.76
N ASN A 64 19.89 -5.26 -11.27
CA ASN A 64 20.70 -6.35 -11.79
C ASN A 64 21.16 -7.29 -10.66
N ALA A 65 21.85 -8.38 -10.99
CA ALA A 65 22.27 -9.39 -10.02
C ALA A 65 23.13 -8.81 -8.87
N GLN A 66 23.92 -7.79 -9.14
CA GLN A 66 24.81 -7.17 -8.12
C GLN A 66 24.05 -6.24 -7.17
N THR A 67 23.01 -5.56 -7.66
CA THR A 67 22.21 -4.60 -6.90
C THR A 67 20.95 -5.21 -6.28
N MET A 68 20.61 -6.46 -6.63
CA MET A 68 19.37 -7.14 -6.23
C MET A 68 19.16 -7.17 -4.73
N THR A 69 20.17 -7.62 -3.97
CA THR A 69 20.06 -7.72 -2.50
C THR A 69 19.81 -6.37 -1.86
N TYR A 70 20.51 -5.32 -2.33
CA TYR A 70 20.33 -3.97 -1.83
C TYR A 70 18.92 -3.44 -2.17
N HIS A 71 18.49 -3.63 -3.42
CA HIS A 71 17.15 -3.23 -3.87
C HIS A 71 16.04 -3.89 -3.03
N ILE A 72 16.14 -5.20 -2.80
CA ILE A 72 15.17 -5.92 -1.98
C ILE A 72 15.21 -5.40 -0.54
N GLY A 73 16.41 -5.21 0.04
CA GLY A 73 16.57 -4.74 1.41
C GLY A 73 15.89 -3.38 1.66
N VAL A 74 16.13 -2.41 0.78
CA VAL A 74 15.52 -1.07 0.87
C VAL A 74 13.99 -1.14 0.75
N ASN A 75 13.48 -1.92 -0.21
CA ASN A 75 12.04 -2.05 -0.41
C ASN A 75 11.36 -2.78 0.76
N VAL A 76 11.99 -3.80 1.34
CA VAL A 76 11.49 -4.52 2.52
C VAL A 76 11.42 -3.59 3.73
N GLU A 77 12.44 -2.78 3.96
CA GLU A 77 12.45 -1.79 5.05
C GLU A 77 11.33 -0.76 4.89
N GLN A 78 11.18 -0.19 3.69
CA GLN A 78 10.10 0.75 3.41
C GLN A 78 8.71 0.10 3.57
N LEU A 79 8.54 -1.12 3.07
CA LEU A 79 7.31 -1.87 3.20
C LEU A 79 6.97 -2.13 4.67
N TYR A 80 7.97 -2.52 5.48
CA TYR A 80 7.79 -2.73 6.91
C TYR A 80 7.25 -1.49 7.62
N HIS A 81 7.86 -0.34 7.41
CA HIS A 81 7.42 0.91 8.03
C HIS A 81 6.01 1.33 7.61
N LEU A 82 5.68 1.17 6.33
CA LEU A 82 4.34 1.47 5.83
C LEU A 82 3.30 0.51 6.42
N LEU A 83 3.61 -0.78 6.48
CA LEU A 83 2.73 -1.78 7.09
C LEU A 83 2.48 -1.49 8.56
N VAL A 84 3.52 -1.21 9.35
CA VAL A 84 3.36 -0.87 10.77
C VAL A 84 2.41 0.31 10.92
N ASN A 85 2.63 1.39 10.18
CA ASN A 85 1.80 2.59 10.28
C ASN A 85 0.33 2.33 9.88
N GLN A 86 0.10 1.60 8.79
CA GLN A 86 -1.26 1.34 8.31
C GLN A 86 -2.00 0.30 9.16
N ILE A 87 -1.30 -0.73 9.65
CA ILE A 87 -1.89 -1.71 10.57
C ILE A 87 -2.25 -1.03 11.89
N GLN A 88 -1.36 -0.22 12.47
CA GLN A 88 -1.64 0.52 13.68
C GLN A 88 -2.85 1.45 13.50
N ALA A 89 -2.90 2.19 12.38
CA ALA A 89 -4.03 3.04 12.05
C ALA A 89 -5.34 2.24 11.92
N GLY A 90 -5.30 1.08 11.26
CA GLY A 90 -6.46 0.20 11.12
C GLY A 90 -6.93 -0.41 12.44
N LEU A 91 -6.01 -0.82 13.30
CA LEU A 91 -6.33 -1.32 14.65
C LEU A 91 -6.98 -0.22 15.50
N ALA A 92 -6.39 0.97 15.50
CA ALA A 92 -6.90 2.12 16.26
C ALA A 92 -8.27 2.60 15.76
N PHE A 93 -8.57 2.47 14.46
CA PHE A 93 -9.80 2.93 13.84
C PHE A 93 -11.05 2.26 14.42
N ASN A 94 -10.97 0.97 14.74
CA ASN A 94 -12.10 0.17 15.22
C ASN A 94 -12.23 0.10 16.74
N LEU A 95 -11.29 0.70 17.51
CA LEU A 95 -11.34 0.63 18.95
C LEU A 95 -12.21 1.75 19.56
N PRO A 96 -12.93 1.48 20.67
CA PRO A 96 -13.61 2.51 21.43
C PRO A 96 -12.60 3.52 22.02
N GLU A 97 -13.09 4.73 22.41
CA GLU A 97 -12.23 5.81 22.92
C GLU A 97 -11.39 5.42 24.15
N GLU A 98 -11.87 4.48 24.96
CA GLU A 98 -11.18 3.94 26.16
C GLU A 98 -10.38 2.65 25.85
N GLY A 99 -10.04 2.38 24.58
CA GLY A 99 -9.37 1.14 24.19
C GLY A 99 -7.89 1.06 24.54
N GLU A 100 -7.20 0.04 23.96
CA GLU A 100 -5.78 -0.27 24.18
C GLU A 100 -4.88 0.97 24.01
N ASP A 101 -3.77 1.00 24.75
CA ASP A 101 -2.80 2.09 24.65
C ASP A 101 -2.05 2.05 23.29
N ALA A 102 -1.50 3.21 22.93
CA ALA A 102 -0.81 3.37 21.64
C ALA A 102 0.43 2.47 21.52
N GLU A 103 1.07 2.11 22.62
CA GLU A 103 2.27 1.26 22.65
C GLU A 103 1.91 -0.19 22.34
N THR A 104 0.86 -0.73 22.95
CA THR A 104 0.33 -2.07 22.64
C THR A 104 -0.08 -2.20 21.19
N LEU A 105 -0.79 -1.23 20.63
CA LEU A 105 -1.16 -1.21 19.21
C LEU A 105 0.06 -1.17 18.29
N CYS A 106 1.09 -0.42 18.66
CA CYS A 106 2.32 -0.34 17.91
C CYS A 106 3.07 -1.69 17.89
N GLU A 107 3.13 -2.38 19.02
CA GLU A 107 3.75 -3.69 19.11
C GLU A 107 3.01 -4.76 18.31
N GLN A 108 1.68 -4.78 18.39
CA GLN A 108 0.85 -5.66 17.55
C GLN A 108 1.07 -5.38 16.06
N ALA A 109 1.10 -4.12 15.65
CA ALA A 109 1.33 -3.73 14.27
C ALA A 109 2.71 -4.18 13.77
N ARG A 110 3.76 -4.05 14.59
CA ARG A 110 5.12 -4.52 14.28
C ARG A 110 5.16 -6.02 14.06
N LEU A 111 4.50 -6.78 14.93
CA LEU A 111 4.43 -8.23 14.83
C LEU A 111 3.73 -8.66 13.54
N LEU A 112 2.56 -8.09 13.25
CA LEU A 112 1.79 -8.40 12.05
C LEU A 112 2.55 -8.02 10.76
N ALA A 113 3.21 -6.86 10.74
CA ALA A 113 4.05 -6.43 9.63
C ALA A 113 5.22 -7.40 9.39
N ALA A 114 5.90 -7.83 10.45
CA ALA A 114 6.99 -8.80 10.36
C ALA A 114 6.50 -10.16 9.85
N GLN A 115 5.35 -10.64 10.32
CA GLN A 115 4.73 -11.89 9.86
C GLN A 115 4.36 -11.81 8.37
N PHE A 116 3.81 -10.69 7.90
CA PHE A 116 3.51 -10.49 6.49
C PHE A 116 4.77 -10.56 5.63
N ILE A 117 5.83 -9.83 6.02
CA ILE A 117 7.10 -9.85 5.29
C ILE A 117 7.74 -11.24 5.28
N GLY A 118 7.65 -11.96 6.40
CA GLY A 118 8.15 -13.32 6.50
C GLY A 118 7.51 -14.31 5.53
N ARG A 119 6.30 -14.03 5.04
CA ARG A 119 5.60 -14.83 4.03
C ARG A 119 5.96 -14.50 2.59
N LEU A 120 6.56 -13.35 2.32
CA LEU A 120 6.90 -12.93 0.94
C LEU A 120 7.77 -13.95 0.17
N PRO A 121 8.78 -14.62 0.78
CA PRO A 121 9.55 -15.62 0.06
C PRO A 121 8.72 -16.82 -0.43
N GLU A 122 7.77 -17.29 0.39
CA GLU A 122 6.87 -18.37 0.02
C GLU A 122 5.88 -17.91 -1.06
N MET A 123 5.29 -16.74 -0.89
CA MET A 123 4.39 -16.12 -1.87
C MET A 123 5.08 -15.98 -3.23
N ARG A 124 6.36 -15.56 -3.27
CA ARG A 124 7.13 -15.48 -4.51
C ARG A 124 7.27 -16.84 -5.17
N ARG A 125 7.54 -17.91 -4.41
CA ARG A 125 7.65 -19.27 -4.96
C ARG A 125 6.33 -19.74 -5.59
N THR A 126 5.22 -19.49 -4.91
CA THR A 126 3.88 -19.83 -5.42
C THR A 126 3.57 -19.06 -6.70
N LEU A 127 3.76 -17.74 -6.69
CA LEU A 127 3.55 -16.90 -7.88
C LEU A 127 4.45 -17.30 -9.06
N ALA A 128 5.67 -17.76 -8.80
CA ALA A 128 6.56 -18.25 -9.85
C ALA A 128 5.97 -19.50 -10.54
N THR A 129 5.34 -20.41 -9.79
CA THR A 129 4.65 -21.57 -10.37
C THR A 129 3.42 -21.17 -11.17
N ASP A 130 2.69 -20.14 -10.74
CA ASP A 130 1.54 -19.61 -11.49
C ASP A 130 1.98 -18.97 -12.81
N VAL A 131 3.08 -18.21 -12.80
CA VAL A 131 3.67 -17.63 -14.02
C VAL A 131 4.13 -18.72 -14.98
N GLU A 132 4.80 -19.76 -14.48
CA GLU A 132 5.23 -20.90 -15.29
C GLU A 132 4.05 -21.65 -15.91
N ALA A 133 3.00 -21.91 -15.12
CA ALA A 133 1.79 -22.56 -15.61
C ALA A 133 1.08 -21.73 -16.69
N ALA A 134 0.98 -20.41 -16.48
CA ALA A 134 0.38 -19.50 -17.47
C ALA A 134 1.21 -19.46 -18.79
N TYR A 135 2.53 -19.41 -18.69
CA TYR A 135 3.42 -19.44 -19.84
C TYR A 135 3.31 -20.74 -20.63
N ASN A 136 3.30 -21.89 -19.94
CA ASN A 136 3.21 -23.20 -20.58
C ASN A 136 1.81 -23.50 -21.14
N GLY A 137 0.77 -22.88 -20.56
CA GLY A 137 -0.62 -23.07 -20.98
C GLY A 137 -1.05 -22.23 -22.18
N ASP A 138 -0.32 -21.19 -22.53
CA ASP A 138 -0.64 -20.29 -23.63
C ASP A 138 0.42 -20.35 -24.75
N PRO A 139 0.10 -21.00 -25.89
CA PRO A 139 1.01 -21.07 -27.04
C PRO A 139 1.39 -19.70 -27.62
N ALA A 140 0.64 -18.64 -27.32
CA ALA A 140 0.91 -17.28 -27.78
C ALA A 140 1.88 -16.52 -26.86
N ALA A 141 2.14 -17.00 -25.65
CA ALA A 141 3.07 -16.38 -24.72
C ALA A 141 4.51 -16.45 -25.22
N THR A 142 5.18 -15.30 -25.31
CA THR A 142 6.55 -15.23 -25.87
C THR A 142 7.64 -15.34 -24.78
N ASN A 143 7.35 -14.88 -23.55
CA ASN A 143 8.29 -14.92 -22.43
C ASN A 143 7.59 -14.69 -21.09
N TYR A 144 8.29 -14.99 -19.99
CA TYR A 144 7.76 -14.76 -18.63
C TYR A 144 7.45 -13.29 -18.31
N GLY A 145 8.20 -12.35 -18.88
CA GLY A 145 7.97 -10.93 -18.68
C GLY A 145 6.61 -10.48 -19.21
N GLU A 146 6.20 -10.97 -20.35
CA GLU A 146 4.88 -10.75 -20.92
C GLU A 146 3.79 -11.28 -19.99
N VAL A 147 3.95 -12.50 -19.48
CA VAL A 147 2.99 -13.11 -18.54
C VAL A 147 2.87 -12.27 -17.26
N ILE A 148 4.01 -11.87 -16.67
CA ILE A 148 4.03 -11.09 -15.43
C ILE A 148 3.39 -9.71 -15.61
N CYS A 149 3.71 -9.01 -16.71
CA CYS A 149 3.31 -7.63 -16.92
C CYS A 149 1.93 -7.46 -17.55
N CYS A 150 1.53 -8.38 -18.44
CA CYS A 150 0.38 -8.18 -19.33
C CYS A 150 -0.81 -9.09 -18.99
N TYR A 151 -0.59 -10.24 -18.37
CA TYR A 151 -1.67 -11.19 -18.12
C TYR A 151 -2.56 -10.72 -16.95
N PRO A 152 -3.87 -10.56 -17.19
CA PRO A 152 -4.79 -10.10 -16.16
C PRO A 152 -4.83 -11.00 -14.92
N ALA A 153 -4.68 -12.32 -15.10
CA ALA A 153 -4.68 -13.28 -14.01
C ALA A 153 -3.51 -13.03 -13.03
N ILE A 154 -2.28 -12.88 -13.52
CA ILE A 154 -1.10 -12.62 -12.68
C ILE A 154 -1.23 -11.26 -11.99
N ARG A 155 -1.74 -10.26 -12.71
CA ARG A 155 -2.00 -8.93 -12.13
C ARG A 155 -3.07 -8.99 -11.04
N ALA A 156 -4.14 -9.76 -11.22
CA ALA A 156 -5.17 -9.94 -10.21
C ALA A 156 -4.62 -10.66 -8.97
N ILE A 157 -4.00 -11.83 -9.12
CA ILE A 157 -3.44 -12.64 -8.03
C ILE A 157 -2.40 -11.85 -7.21
N SER A 158 -1.59 -11.01 -7.85
CA SER A 158 -0.59 -10.20 -7.16
C SER A 158 -1.17 -9.00 -6.38
N ASN A 159 -2.47 -8.75 -6.47
CA ASN A 159 -3.18 -7.68 -5.75
C ASN A 159 -4.05 -8.21 -4.60
N TYR A 160 -4.25 -9.53 -4.49
CA TYR A 160 -5.02 -10.20 -3.44
C TYR A 160 -4.11 -10.92 -2.45
#